data_f1d007238a2bc9ce46600c154cfa3a4a
#
_entry.id   f1d007238a2bc9ce46600c154cfa3a4a
#
_cell.length_a   1.000
_cell.length_b   1.000
_cell.length_c   1.000
_cell.angle_alpha   90.00
_cell.angle_beta   90.00
_cell.angle_gamma   90.00
#
_symmetry.space_group_name_H-M   'P 1'
#
loop_
_entity.id
_entity.type
_entity.pdbx_description
1 polymer ?
#
loop_
_entity_poly.entity_id
_entity_poly.type
_entity_poly.pdbx_seq_one_letter_code
_entity_poly.pdbx_strand_id
1 'polypeptide(L)'
;FGGDMSSLMFQEIREFRSFAYRTSGRYQLPNHAHKGTAGSFTAMLSTQSDKTLDALGVLDSLIRKMPLKPERVEAIKQSLANRINNDYPPFRSLSEKVAGARMEGFDRDPAEEFLRDIATMDMEDISRFYQEQICGRPVVYVIAGNRKRIDMKKLAEYGTIVKVKK
;
A
#
# COMPACT_ATOMS: atom_id res chain seq x y z
N PHE A 1 -3.29 -3.03 -4.29
CA PHE A 1 -3.22 -3.74 -3.02
C PHE A 1 -4.11 -3.11 -1.95
N GLY A 2 -3.99 -1.84 -1.63
CA GLY A 2 -4.72 -1.18 -0.54
C GLY A 2 -5.16 0.27 -0.83
N GLY A 3 -5.32 0.65 -2.08
CA GLY A 3 -5.56 2.04 -2.49
C GLY A 3 -7.01 2.51 -2.42
N ASP A 4 -7.98 1.63 -2.56
CA ASP A 4 -9.40 1.95 -2.63
C ASP A 4 -10.31 0.82 -2.11
N MET A 5 -11.63 1.01 -2.21
CA MET A 5 -12.63 0.01 -1.78
C MET A 5 -12.60 -1.27 -2.61
N SER A 6 -12.03 -1.26 -3.79
CA SER A 6 -11.84 -2.45 -4.62
C SER A 6 -10.55 -3.20 -4.31
N SER A 7 -9.68 -2.68 -3.44
CA SER A 7 -8.37 -3.25 -3.14
C SER A 7 -8.43 -4.61 -2.43
N LEU A 8 -7.35 -5.38 -2.52
CA LEU A 8 -7.23 -6.68 -1.84
C LEU A 8 -7.41 -6.54 -0.33
N MET A 9 -6.78 -5.55 0.30
CA MET A 9 -6.92 -5.34 1.74
C MET A 9 -8.36 -5.03 2.14
N PHE A 10 -9.04 -4.18 1.36
CA PHE A 10 -10.42 -3.85 1.65
C PHE A 10 -11.32 -5.08 1.54
N GLN A 11 -11.22 -5.83 0.46
CA GLN A 11 -12.03 -7.02 0.22
C GLN A 11 -11.75 -8.11 1.25
N GLU A 12 -10.48 -8.46 1.45
CA GLU A 12 -10.10 -9.62 2.25
C GLU A 12 -10.20 -9.38 3.76
N ILE A 13 -9.93 -8.15 4.23
CA ILE A 13 -9.89 -7.85 5.66
C ILE A 13 -11.21 -7.23 6.14
N ARG A 14 -11.76 -6.30 5.36
CA ARG A 14 -12.97 -5.59 5.76
C ARG A 14 -14.24 -6.32 5.32
N GLU A 15 -14.41 -6.56 4.01
CA GLU A 15 -15.69 -7.09 3.47
C GLU A 15 -15.89 -8.56 3.83
N PHE A 16 -14.92 -9.42 3.57
CA PHE A 16 -15.11 -10.85 3.76
C PHE A 16 -14.98 -11.30 5.23
N ARG A 17 -14.16 -10.61 6.04
CA ARG A 17 -13.87 -11.05 7.41
C ARG A 17 -14.32 -10.09 8.49
N SER A 18 -14.70 -8.87 8.13
CA SER A 18 -15.11 -7.82 9.07
C SER A 18 -14.09 -7.58 10.19
N PHE A 19 -12.79 -7.80 9.92
CA PHE A 19 -11.73 -7.65 10.92
C PHE A 19 -11.32 -6.21 11.14
N ALA A 20 -11.50 -5.34 10.15
CA ALA A 20 -11.11 -3.94 10.24
C ALA A 20 -12.10 -3.02 9.56
N TYR A 21 -12.34 -1.85 10.16
CA TYR A 21 -13.15 -0.80 9.55
C TYR A 21 -12.35 0.03 8.53
N ARG A 22 -11.09 0.32 8.85
CA ARG A 22 -10.19 1.07 7.98
C ARG A 22 -9.03 0.19 7.54
N THR A 23 -8.78 0.16 6.24
CA THR A 23 -7.63 -0.49 5.64
C THR A 23 -7.02 0.43 4.60
N SER A 24 -5.70 0.47 4.52
CA SER A 24 -4.98 1.17 3.47
C SER A 24 -3.63 0.52 3.22
N GLY A 25 -3.17 0.57 1.99
CA GLY A 25 -1.83 0.13 1.60
C GLY A 25 -1.24 1.10 0.60
N ARG A 26 0.01 1.49 0.81
CA ARG A 26 0.72 2.45 -0.04
C ARG A 26 2.16 1.99 -0.24
N TYR A 27 2.60 2.02 -1.48
CA TYR A 27 4.01 1.96 -1.80
C TYR A 27 4.53 3.39 -2.00
N GLN A 28 5.55 3.75 -1.25
CA GLN A 28 6.26 5.00 -1.41
C GLN A 28 7.47 4.74 -2.30
N LEU A 29 7.48 5.36 -3.45
CA LEU A 29 8.61 5.30 -4.37
C LEU A 29 9.87 5.87 -3.72
N PRO A 30 11.04 5.36 -4.07
CA PRO A 30 12.30 6.01 -3.71
C PRO A 30 12.29 7.43 -4.28
N ASN A 31 12.92 8.36 -3.58
CA ASN A 31 13.05 9.73 -4.08
C ASN A 31 13.86 9.71 -5.38
N HIS A 32 13.29 10.20 -6.47
CA HIS A 32 13.91 10.21 -7.79
C HIS A 32 15.21 11.03 -7.84
N ALA A 33 15.27 12.11 -7.06
CA ALA A 33 16.46 12.96 -6.93
C ALA A 33 17.58 12.31 -6.08
N HIS A 34 17.26 11.32 -5.23
CA HIS A 34 18.23 10.64 -4.37
C HIS A 34 18.42 9.19 -4.82
N LYS A 35 19.29 8.99 -5.81
CA LYS A 35 19.61 7.65 -6.32
C LYS A 35 20.10 6.72 -5.19
N GLY A 36 19.61 5.48 -5.20
CA GLY A 36 20.01 4.45 -4.23
C GLY A 36 19.20 4.39 -2.95
N THR A 37 18.18 5.26 -2.77
CA THR A 37 17.21 5.08 -1.69
C THR A 37 16.22 3.97 -2.04
N ALA A 38 15.86 3.14 -1.05
CA ALA A 38 14.87 2.09 -1.25
C ALA A 38 13.45 2.65 -1.12
N GLY A 39 12.53 2.13 -1.93
CA GLY A 39 11.11 2.34 -1.70
C GLY A 39 10.62 1.60 -0.45
N SER A 40 9.46 1.95 0.05
CA SER A 40 8.85 1.28 1.20
C SER A 40 7.37 1.01 0.97
N PHE A 41 6.93 -0.18 1.36
CA PHE A 41 5.52 -0.53 1.38
C PHE A 41 4.97 -0.37 2.81
N THR A 42 3.92 0.39 2.98
CA THR A 42 3.24 0.56 4.27
C THR A 42 1.79 0.11 4.12
N ALA A 43 1.36 -0.80 4.99
CA ALA A 43 -0.02 -1.21 5.12
C ALA A 43 -0.53 -0.86 6.52
N MET A 44 -1.74 -0.33 6.61
CA MET A 44 -2.37 0.07 7.86
C MET A 44 -3.78 -0.49 7.94
N LEU A 45 -4.16 -0.93 9.12
CA LEU A 45 -5.54 -1.30 9.44
C LEU A 45 -5.93 -0.86 10.86
N SER A 46 -7.20 -0.60 11.06
CA SER A 46 -7.77 -0.32 12.38
C SER A 46 -8.77 -1.40 12.72
N THR A 47 -8.50 -2.14 13.79
CA THR A 47 -9.28 -3.30 14.21
C THR A 47 -9.66 -3.22 15.69
N GLN A 48 -10.58 -4.04 16.14
CA GLN A 48 -10.84 -4.25 17.55
C GLN A 48 -9.66 -4.97 18.21
N SER A 49 -9.39 -4.67 19.49
CA SER A 49 -8.20 -5.19 20.18
C SER A 49 -8.16 -6.72 20.28
N ASP A 50 -9.32 -7.37 20.38
CA ASP A 50 -9.46 -8.82 20.42
C ASP A 50 -9.31 -9.48 19.03
N LYS A 51 -9.43 -8.71 17.95
CA LYS A 51 -9.24 -9.16 16.56
C LYS A 51 -7.86 -8.84 15.99
N THR A 52 -6.97 -8.29 16.81
CA THR A 52 -5.64 -7.84 16.35
C THR A 52 -4.84 -8.96 15.68
N LEU A 53 -4.79 -10.14 16.25
CA LEU A 53 -4.01 -11.25 15.69
C LEU A 53 -4.65 -11.84 14.44
N ASP A 54 -5.97 -11.94 14.40
CA ASP A 54 -6.71 -12.42 13.21
C ASP A 54 -6.46 -11.48 12.02
N ALA A 55 -6.61 -10.17 12.26
CA ALA A 55 -6.38 -9.16 11.23
C ALA A 55 -4.91 -9.10 10.80
N LEU A 56 -3.96 -9.23 11.74
CA LEU A 56 -2.53 -9.29 11.45
C LEU A 56 -2.19 -10.51 10.59
N GLY A 57 -2.73 -11.69 10.91
CA GLY A 57 -2.48 -12.91 10.16
C GLY A 57 -2.95 -12.81 8.71
N VAL A 58 -4.12 -12.24 8.47
CA VAL A 58 -4.61 -12.00 7.10
C VAL A 58 -3.72 -10.99 6.38
N LEU A 59 -3.36 -9.87 7.03
CA LEU A 59 -2.48 -8.86 6.43
C LEU A 59 -1.10 -9.45 6.09
N ASP A 60 -0.48 -10.18 7.00
CA ASP A 60 0.81 -10.83 6.77
C ASP A 60 0.74 -11.81 5.61
N SER A 61 -0.32 -12.62 5.56
CA SER A 61 -0.55 -13.56 4.45
C SER A 61 -0.67 -12.83 3.10
N LEU A 62 -1.41 -11.73 3.04
CA LEU A 62 -1.55 -10.93 1.82
C LEU A 62 -0.24 -10.29 1.37
N ILE A 63 0.60 -9.83 2.32
CA ILE A 63 1.91 -9.24 2.01
C ILE A 63 2.88 -10.31 1.50
N ARG A 64 2.89 -11.50 2.12
CA ARG A 64 3.83 -12.58 1.75
C ARG A 64 3.40 -13.38 0.54
N LYS A 65 2.09 -13.48 0.30
CA LYS A 65 1.49 -14.26 -0.79
C LYS A 65 0.33 -13.48 -1.39
N MET A 66 0.64 -12.42 -2.12
CA MET A 66 -0.38 -11.63 -2.79
C MET A 66 -1.13 -12.51 -3.82
N PRO A 67 -2.45 -12.66 -3.70
CA PRO A 67 -3.23 -13.38 -4.69
C PRO A 67 -3.24 -12.62 -6.02
N LEU A 68 -2.85 -13.27 -7.09
CA LEU A 68 -2.92 -12.74 -8.44
C LEU A 68 -4.35 -12.92 -8.97
N LYS A 69 -4.98 -11.83 -9.39
CA LYS A 69 -6.36 -11.78 -9.89
C LYS A 69 -6.40 -11.09 -11.25
N PRO A 70 -6.08 -11.80 -12.35
CA PRO A 70 -6.02 -11.20 -13.70
C PRO A 70 -7.31 -10.53 -14.12
N GLU A 71 -8.45 -11.04 -13.68
CA GLU A 71 -9.78 -10.49 -13.94
C GLU A 71 -10.00 -9.08 -13.39
N ARG A 72 -9.10 -8.61 -12.52
CA ARG A 72 -9.18 -7.28 -11.88
C ARG A 72 -8.28 -6.23 -12.53
N VAL A 73 -7.42 -6.61 -13.47
CA VAL A 73 -6.43 -5.71 -14.06
C VAL A 73 -7.11 -4.48 -14.69
N GLU A 74 -8.16 -4.69 -15.48
CA GLU A 74 -8.88 -3.58 -16.13
C GLU A 74 -9.53 -2.63 -15.11
N ALA A 75 -10.12 -3.16 -14.03
CA ALA A 75 -10.67 -2.34 -12.96
C ALA A 75 -9.57 -1.54 -12.21
N ILE A 76 -8.40 -2.13 -12.03
CA ILE A 76 -7.23 -1.45 -11.43
C ILE A 76 -6.75 -0.33 -12.35
N LYS A 77 -6.57 -0.58 -13.65
CA LYS A 77 -6.16 0.41 -14.64
C LYS A 77 -7.13 1.60 -14.65
N GLN A 78 -8.43 1.31 -14.71
CA GLN A 78 -9.47 2.35 -14.70
C GLN A 78 -9.44 3.18 -13.40
N SER A 79 -9.27 2.53 -12.25
CA SER A 79 -9.17 3.21 -10.95
C SER A 79 -7.94 4.12 -10.88
N LEU A 80 -6.78 3.66 -11.36
CA LEU A 80 -5.55 4.44 -11.39
C LEU A 80 -5.65 5.62 -12.36
N ALA A 81 -6.17 5.42 -13.57
CA ALA A 81 -6.37 6.48 -14.56
C ALA A 81 -7.33 7.55 -14.06
N ASN A 82 -8.46 7.14 -13.47
CA ASN A 82 -9.42 8.07 -12.86
C ASN A 82 -8.78 8.88 -11.72
N ARG A 83 -7.94 8.25 -10.90
CA ARG A 83 -7.23 8.93 -9.83
C ARG A 83 -6.29 10.00 -10.36
N ILE A 84 -5.48 9.70 -11.38
CA ILE A 84 -4.57 10.66 -12.01
C ILE A 84 -5.35 11.82 -12.60
N ASN A 85 -6.43 11.54 -13.33
CA ASN A 85 -7.27 12.56 -13.96
C ASN A 85 -7.99 13.46 -12.95
N ASN A 86 -8.40 12.90 -11.80
CA ASN A 86 -9.09 13.65 -10.75
C ASN A 86 -8.12 14.41 -9.81
N ASP A 87 -6.83 14.09 -9.83
CA ASP A 87 -5.81 14.72 -8.98
C ASP A 87 -5.21 15.99 -9.64
N TYR A 88 -5.90 16.54 -10.64
CA TYR A 88 -5.48 17.78 -11.29
C TYR A 88 -5.71 18.96 -10.34
N PRO A 89 -4.68 19.69 -9.96
CA PRO A 89 -4.81 20.75 -8.98
C PRO A 89 -5.57 21.95 -9.55
N PRO A 90 -6.27 22.73 -8.70
CA PRO A 90 -6.84 23.99 -9.13
C PRO A 90 -5.73 24.96 -9.59
N PHE A 91 -6.06 25.90 -10.45
CA PHE A 91 -5.11 26.84 -11.05
C PHE A 91 -4.11 27.46 -10.04
N ARG A 92 -4.59 27.81 -8.85
CA ARG A 92 -3.75 28.42 -7.80
C ARG A 92 -2.65 27.49 -7.25
N SER A 93 -2.83 26.19 -7.33
CA SER A 93 -1.87 25.17 -6.85
C SER A 93 -1.04 24.56 -7.97
N LEU A 94 -1.20 25.02 -9.20
CA LEU A 94 -0.48 24.48 -10.35
C LEU A 94 1.03 24.70 -10.25
N SER A 95 1.45 25.88 -9.78
CA SER A 95 2.87 26.19 -9.56
C SER A 95 3.51 25.29 -8.51
N GLU A 96 2.78 24.96 -7.46
CA GLU A 96 3.23 24.03 -6.42
C GLU A 96 3.39 22.60 -6.96
N LYS A 97 2.42 22.14 -7.78
CA LYS A 97 2.52 20.84 -8.47
C LYS A 97 3.75 20.78 -9.37
N VAL A 98 3.98 21.81 -10.17
CA VAL A 98 5.16 21.89 -11.06
C VAL A 98 6.46 21.92 -10.28
N ALA A 99 6.52 22.70 -9.19
CA ALA A 99 7.69 22.73 -8.32
C ALA A 99 7.95 21.36 -7.67
N GLY A 100 6.90 20.70 -7.17
CA GLY A 100 6.99 19.35 -6.61
C GLY A 100 7.53 18.33 -7.62
N ALA A 101 6.99 18.30 -8.84
CA ALA A 101 7.46 17.40 -9.88
C ALA A 101 8.96 17.64 -10.22
N ARG A 102 9.39 18.91 -10.31
CA ARG A 102 10.80 19.25 -10.52
C ARG A 102 11.71 18.83 -9.36
N MET A 103 11.25 18.98 -8.13
CA MET A 103 11.99 18.51 -6.94
C MET A 103 12.13 16.98 -6.91
N GLU A 104 11.16 16.26 -7.48
CA GLU A 104 11.21 14.82 -7.68
C GLU A 104 12.05 14.39 -8.88
N GLY A 105 12.52 15.34 -9.70
CA GLY A 105 13.42 15.10 -10.84
C GLY A 105 12.71 14.99 -12.19
N PHE A 106 11.43 15.35 -12.28
CA PHE A 106 10.69 15.37 -13.54
C PHE A 106 10.81 16.74 -14.23
N ASP A 107 11.15 16.73 -15.51
CA ASP A 107 11.23 17.97 -16.32
C ASP A 107 9.84 18.48 -16.76
N ARG A 108 8.85 17.60 -16.75
CA ARG A 108 7.45 17.86 -17.14
C ARG A 108 6.48 17.13 -16.22
N ASP A 109 5.17 17.37 -16.38
CA ASP A 109 4.14 16.63 -15.65
C ASP A 109 4.21 15.13 -16.00
N PRO A 110 4.48 14.25 -15.04
CA PRO A 110 4.58 12.81 -15.31
C PRO A 110 3.24 12.13 -15.57
N ALA A 111 2.11 12.82 -15.40
CA ALA A 111 0.77 12.25 -15.52
C ALA A 111 0.51 11.57 -16.87
N GLU A 112 0.96 12.19 -17.99
CA GLU A 112 0.79 11.61 -19.33
C GLU A 112 1.60 10.30 -19.51
N GLU A 113 2.79 10.24 -18.93
CA GLU A 113 3.64 9.05 -18.95
C GLU A 113 3.01 7.93 -18.12
N PHE A 114 2.58 8.25 -16.91
CA PHE A 114 1.89 7.30 -16.05
C PHE A 114 0.60 6.74 -16.67
N LEU A 115 -0.19 7.58 -17.35
CA LEU A 115 -1.39 7.13 -18.03
C LEU A 115 -1.08 6.16 -19.19
N ARG A 116 0.00 6.38 -19.94
CA ARG A 116 0.46 5.45 -20.99
C ARG A 116 0.91 4.12 -20.41
N ASP A 117 1.70 4.17 -19.33
CA ASP A 117 2.19 2.97 -18.65
C ASP A 117 1.02 2.15 -18.09
N ILE A 118 0.05 2.82 -17.44
CA ILE A 118 -1.15 2.16 -16.93
C ILE A 118 -1.95 1.50 -18.07
N ALA A 119 -2.08 2.14 -19.22
CA ALA A 119 -2.83 1.61 -20.35
C ALA A 119 -2.27 0.28 -20.87
N THR A 120 -0.95 0.10 -20.83
CA THR A 120 -0.26 -1.11 -21.30
C THR A 120 -0.01 -2.14 -20.20
N MET A 121 -0.13 -1.76 -18.92
CA MET A 121 0.14 -2.62 -17.77
C MET A 121 -0.74 -3.88 -17.77
N ASP A 122 -0.15 -5.01 -17.42
CA ASP A 122 -0.84 -6.28 -17.25
C ASP A 122 -0.61 -6.93 -15.87
N MET A 123 -1.09 -8.16 -15.66
CA MET A 123 -0.91 -8.88 -14.40
C MET A 123 0.53 -9.32 -14.20
N GLU A 124 1.30 -9.52 -15.25
CA GLU A 124 2.71 -9.90 -15.16
C GLU A 124 3.54 -8.73 -14.61
N ASP A 125 3.25 -7.50 -15.06
CA ASP A 125 3.87 -6.29 -14.52
C ASP A 125 3.59 -6.10 -13.04
N ILE A 126 2.34 -6.31 -12.61
CA ILE A 126 1.94 -6.25 -11.20
C ILE A 126 2.65 -7.34 -10.40
N SER A 127 2.72 -8.56 -10.93
CA SER A 127 3.40 -9.68 -10.28
C SER A 127 4.90 -9.43 -10.14
N ARG A 128 5.54 -8.95 -11.20
CA ARG A 128 6.98 -8.60 -11.21
C ARG A 128 7.27 -7.52 -10.16
N PHE A 129 6.50 -6.45 -10.14
CA PHE A 129 6.65 -5.41 -9.12
C PHE A 129 6.50 -5.96 -7.70
N TYR A 130 5.50 -6.79 -7.45
CA TYR A 130 5.31 -7.43 -6.15
C TYR A 130 6.51 -8.29 -5.76
N GLN A 131 7.01 -9.13 -6.67
CA GLN A 131 8.16 -10.00 -6.40
C GLN A 131 9.45 -9.21 -6.11
N GLU A 132 9.70 -8.16 -6.86
CA GLU A 132 10.93 -7.37 -6.74
C GLU A 132 10.91 -6.42 -5.54
N GLN A 133 9.76 -5.84 -5.22
CA GLN A 133 9.67 -4.72 -4.29
C GLN A 133 9.07 -5.07 -2.92
N ILE A 134 8.25 -6.12 -2.83
CA ILE A 134 7.48 -6.43 -1.62
C ILE A 134 7.78 -7.84 -1.11
N CYS A 135 7.70 -8.84 -1.96
CA CYS A 135 7.84 -10.25 -1.60
C CYS A 135 9.19 -10.53 -0.94
N GLY A 136 9.17 -11.25 0.17
CA GLY A 136 10.40 -11.65 0.88
C GLY A 136 11.16 -10.52 1.59
N ARG A 137 10.65 -9.29 1.55
CA ARG A 137 11.28 -8.17 2.28
C ARG A 137 11.04 -8.29 3.78
N PRO A 138 11.97 -7.80 4.63
CA PRO A 138 11.75 -7.71 6.06
C PRO A 138 10.50 -6.87 6.38
N VAL A 139 9.70 -7.33 7.34
CA VAL A 139 8.47 -6.65 7.75
C VAL A 139 8.60 -6.19 9.20
N VAL A 140 8.20 -4.95 9.46
CA VAL A 140 8.08 -4.39 10.81
C VAL A 140 6.61 -4.16 11.11
N TYR A 141 6.10 -4.77 12.16
CA TYR A 141 4.74 -4.57 12.64
C TYR A 141 4.72 -3.53 13.75
N VAL A 142 3.99 -2.44 13.55
CA VAL A 142 3.76 -1.43 14.57
C VAL A 142 2.33 -1.56 15.07
N ILE A 143 2.16 -1.90 16.35
CA ILE A 143 0.86 -2.14 16.96
C ILE A 143 0.63 -1.14 18.10
N ALA A 144 -0.42 -0.33 17.96
CA ALA A 144 -0.89 0.57 19.01
C ALA A 144 -2.26 0.10 19.50
N GLY A 145 -2.37 -0.25 20.78
CA GLY A 145 -3.63 -0.77 21.33
C GLY A 145 -3.56 -1.20 22.80
N ASN A 146 -4.65 -1.80 23.26
CA ASN A 146 -4.70 -2.31 24.62
C ASN A 146 -4.02 -3.67 24.73
N ARG A 147 -2.79 -3.66 25.25
CA ARG A 147 -1.97 -4.86 25.43
C ARG A 147 -2.66 -6.00 26.19
N LYS A 148 -3.54 -5.68 27.16
CA LYS A 148 -4.24 -6.71 27.97
C LYS A 148 -5.23 -7.55 27.16
N ARG A 149 -5.62 -7.06 25.97
CA ARG A 149 -6.54 -7.74 25.06
C ARG A 149 -5.85 -8.43 23.89
N ILE A 150 -4.52 -8.42 23.84
CA ILE A 150 -3.73 -9.02 22.76
C ILE A 150 -2.95 -10.20 23.37
N ASP A 151 -3.06 -11.38 22.77
CA ASP A 151 -2.24 -12.54 23.15
C ASP A 151 -0.78 -12.29 22.73
N MET A 152 0.02 -11.90 23.71
CA MET A 152 1.42 -11.56 23.51
C MET A 152 2.30 -12.76 23.15
N LYS A 153 1.88 -13.99 23.50
CA LYS A 153 2.62 -15.22 23.15
C LYS A 153 2.46 -15.50 21.66
N LYS A 154 1.23 -15.46 21.15
CA LYS A 154 0.96 -15.61 19.72
C LYS A 154 1.55 -14.45 18.90
N LEU A 155 1.52 -13.22 19.43
CA LEU A 155 2.16 -12.09 18.75
C LEU A 155 3.68 -12.29 18.59
N ALA A 156 4.34 -12.93 19.54
CA ALA A 156 5.78 -13.21 19.47
C ALA A 156 6.16 -14.20 18.34
N GLU A 157 5.20 -14.94 17.79
CA GLU A 157 5.42 -15.82 16.62
C GLU A 157 5.72 -15.03 15.35
N TYR A 158 5.29 -13.76 15.28
CA TYR A 158 5.57 -12.87 14.15
C TYR A 158 6.94 -12.20 14.23
N GLY A 159 7.61 -12.22 15.37
CA GLY A 159 8.94 -11.65 15.56
C GLY A 159 9.23 -11.14 16.96
N THR A 160 10.38 -10.53 17.12
CA THR A 160 10.82 -9.97 18.40
C THR A 160 9.99 -8.76 18.80
N ILE A 161 9.40 -8.79 19.98
CA ILE A 161 8.57 -7.69 20.47
C ILE A 161 9.43 -6.64 21.17
N VAL A 162 9.45 -5.43 20.61
CA VAL A 162 10.09 -4.25 21.20
C VAL A 162 9.02 -3.31 21.73
N LYS A 163 9.11 -2.91 22.99
CA LYS A 163 8.21 -1.90 23.57
C LYS A 163 8.76 -0.50 23.33
N VAL A 164 7.98 0.32 22.65
CA VAL A 164 8.27 1.74 22.54
C VAL A 164 7.63 2.44 23.76
N LYS A 165 8.45 3.13 24.56
CA LYS A 165 7.95 4.00 25.62
C LYS A 165 7.44 5.30 25.00
N LYS A 166 6.31 5.78 25.50
CA LYS A 166 5.86 7.15 25.21
C LYS A 166 6.82 8.16 25.83
#